data_fd27d71aacd7a95cb34c0e4246e757cb
#
_entry.id   fd27d71aacd7a95cb34c0e4246e757cb
#
_cell.length_a   1.000
_cell.length_b   1.000
_cell.length_c   1.000
_cell.angle_alpha   90.00
_cell.angle_beta   90.00
_cell.angle_gamma   90.00
#
_symmetry.space_group_name_H-M   'P 1'
#
loop_
_entity.id
_entity.type
_entity.pdbx_description
1 polymer ?
#
loop_
_entity_poly.entity_id
_entity_poly.type
_entity_poly.pdbx_seq_one_letter_code
_entity_poly.pdbx_strand_id
1 'polypeptide(L)'
;MRIELPSGTPAELAGPAGEPTMGLVVVPDVMGLRPLFDELVARLALEQGWAVCAPELYPGREHLAVAERLAAAASMDDARVLADIVAAADATGCDRVGILGFCMGGMYTLKAVSTHRFHRACPFYGMIRVPEAWRSPGQGEPLELLERGDPGSVLAIIGTADHWTPPADVDALAATGATVVRYEGADHGFVHDPSRPAHRADDAADAWSRVLDWLQA
;
A
#
# COMPACT_ATOMS: atom_id res chain seq x y z
N MET A 1 -1.18 17.21 6.69
CA MET A 1 -1.62 17.55 8.07
C MET A 1 -2.15 16.30 8.75
N ARG A 2 -1.84 16.09 10.03
CA ARG A 2 -2.43 14.98 10.80
C ARG A 2 -3.92 15.18 10.99
N ILE A 3 -4.67 14.13 10.73
CA ILE A 3 -6.09 14.02 11.00
C ILE A 3 -6.36 12.75 11.82
N GLU A 4 -7.56 12.59 12.31
CA GLU A 4 -8.04 11.39 12.98
C GLU A 4 -9.21 10.82 12.17
N LEU A 5 -9.11 9.53 11.80
CA LEU A 5 -10.17 8.81 11.10
C LEU A 5 -11.32 8.48 12.07
N PRO A 6 -12.53 8.12 11.60
CA PRO A 6 -13.68 7.82 12.47
C PRO A 6 -13.42 6.74 13.53
N SER A 7 -12.46 5.86 13.31
CA SER A 7 -12.01 4.83 14.26
C SER A 7 -11.10 5.35 15.38
N GLY A 8 -10.65 6.62 15.29
CA GLY A 8 -9.57 7.17 16.12
C GLY A 8 -8.17 6.89 15.58
N THR A 9 -8.05 6.24 14.40
CA THR A 9 -6.74 5.98 13.78
C THR A 9 -6.14 7.27 13.22
N PRO A 10 -4.88 7.63 13.57
CA PRO A 10 -4.19 8.77 12.96
C PRO A 10 -3.96 8.55 11.46
N ALA A 11 -4.07 9.64 10.68
CA ALA A 11 -3.74 9.63 9.27
C ALA A 11 -3.04 10.93 8.85
N GLU A 12 -2.18 10.88 7.84
CA GLU A 12 -1.62 12.07 7.20
C GLU A 12 -2.44 12.39 5.95
N LEU A 13 -2.94 13.62 5.84
CA LEU A 13 -3.71 14.11 4.69
C LEU A 13 -3.01 15.32 4.09
N ALA A 14 -2.87 15.33 2.76
CA ALA A 14 -2.46 16.49 1.99
C ALA A 14 -3.33 16.62 0.73
N GLY A 15 -3.54 17.85 0.28
CA GLY A 15 -4.25 18.15 -0.95
C GLY A 15 -3.55 19.26 -1.75
N PRO A 16 -3.92 19.45 -3.03
CA PRO A 16 -3.41 20.55 -3.83
C PRO A 16 -3.99 21.89 -3.34
N ALA A 17 -3.46 22.99 -3.86
CA ALA A 17 -4.00 24.34 -3.58
C ALA A 17 -5.40 24.59 -4.17
N GLY A 18 -5.83 23.78 -5.16
CA GLY A 18 -7.12 23.85 -5.83
C GLY A 18 -7.93 22.57 -5.61
N GLU A 19 -8.97 22.37 -6.43
CA GLU A 19 -9.76 21.15 -6.43
C GLU A 19 -8.89 19.95 -6.84
N PRO A 20 -8.88 18.85 -6.07
CA PRO A 20 -8.12 17.65 -6.42
C PRO A 20 -8.73 16.96 -7.65
N THR A 21 -7.88 16.45 -8.53
CA THR A 21 -8.32 15.70 -9.71
C THR A 21 -8.75 14.27 -9.38
N MET A 22 -8.22 13.69 -8.30
CA MET A 22 -8.61 12.40 -7.72
C MET A 22 -8.06 12.27 -6.30
N GLY A 23 -8.55 11.25 -5.59
CA GLY A 23 -8.00 10.81 -4.31
C GLY A 23 -6.96 9.70 -4.47
N LEU A 24 -6.04 9.61 -3.51
CA LEU A 24 -5.10 8.51 -3.38
C LEU A 24 -4.94 8.10 -1.92
N VAL A 25 -5.02 6.81 -1.64
CA VAL A 25 -4.60 6.26 -0.35
C VAL A 25 -3.20 5.67 -0.47
N VAL A 26 -2.31 6.06 0.45
CA VAL A 26 -0.96 5.51 0.58
C VAL A 26 -0.89 4.67 1.83
N VAL A 27 -0.76 3.35 1.69
CA VAL A 27 -0.66 2.45 2.84
C VAL A 27 0.82 2.25 3.19
N PRO A 28 1.27 2.70 4.39
CA PRO A 28 2.65 2.60 4.82
C PRO A 28 3.16 1.17 4.91
N ASP A 29 4.49 1.01 4.98
CA ASP A 29 5.11 -0.25 5.33
C ASP A 29 4.91 -0.60 6.83
N VAL A 30 5.52 -1.69 7.29
CA VAL A 30 5.43 -2.16 8.68
C VAL A 30 5.83 -1.11 9.73
N MET A 31 6.58 -0.10 9.34
CA MET A 31 6.98 0.98 10.26
C MET A 31 5.90 2.06 10.44
N GLY A 32 4.79 1.98 9.71
CA GLY A 32 3.68 2.93 9.82
C GLY A 32 4.01 4.35 9.40
N LEU A 33 3.20 5.30 9.82
CA LEU A 33 3.39 6.72 9.54
C LEU A 33 4.67 7.24 10.19
N ARG A 34 5.48 7.94 9.40
CA ARG A 34 6.74 8.61 9.79
C ARG A 34 7.08 9.67 8.75
N PRO A 35 8.10 10.53 8.97
CA PRO A 35 8.45 11.62 8.04
C PRO A 35 8.55 11.19 6.58
N LEU A 36 9.07 9.98 6.29
CA LEU A 36 9.13 9.44 4.93
C LEU A 36 7.76 9.41 4.23
N PHE A 37 6.70 8.98 4.94
CA PHE A 37 5.35 8.94 4.37
C PHE A 37 4.67 10.29 4.41
N ASP A 38 4.96 11.14 5.40
CA ASP A 38 4.46 12.51 5.44
C ASP A 38 4.97 13.30 4.22
N GLU A 39 6.26 13.16 3.89
CA GLU A 39 6.88 13.76 2.71
C GLU A 39 6.34 13.17 1.41
N LEU A 40 6.14 11.84 1.34
CA LEU A 40 5.55 11.19 0.17
C LEU A 40 4.13 11.67 -0.10
N VAL A 41 3.30 11.75 0.93
CA VAL A 41 1.91 12.26 0.84
C VAL A 41 1.89 13.71 0.34
N ALA A 42 2.72 14.57 0.92
CA ALA A 42 2.83 15.97 0.52
C ALA A 42 3.33 16.12 -0.93
N ARG A 43 4.35 15.34 -1.31
CA ARG A 43 4.92 15.35 -2.66
C ARG A 43 3.91 14.91 -3.71
N LEU A 44 3.23 13.78 -3.50
CA LEU A 44 2.21 13.29 -4.45
C LEU A 44 1.05 14.28 -4.59
N ALA A 45 0.60 14.89 -3.48
CA ALA A 45 -0.44 15.91 -3.54
C ALA A 45 -0.02 17.13 -4.37
N LEU A 46 1.22 17.59 -4.20
CA LEU A 46 1.75 18.74 -4.92
C LEU A 46 2.01 18.44 -6.41
N GLU A 47 2.69 17.32 -6.69
CA GLU A 47 3.15 17.00 -8.05
C GLU A 47 2.02 16.50 -8.96
N GLN A 48 1.05 15.77 -8.40
CA GLN A 48 -0.02 15.15 -9.18
C GLN A 48 -1.35 15.92 -9.12
N GLY A 49 -1.49 16.86 -8.19
CA GLY A 49 -2.75 17.57 -7.97
C GLY A 49 -3.84 16.67 -7.36
N TRP A 50 -3.45 15.71 -6.50
CA TRP A 50 -4.35 14.75 -5.86
C TRP A 50 -4.59 15.10 -4.39
N ALA A 51 -5.75 14.66 -3.85
CA ALA A 51 -5.92 14.56 -2.41
C ALA A 51 -5.35 13.21 -1.93
N VAL A 52 -4.33 13.24 -1.06
CA VAL A 52 -3.58 12.03 -0.66
C VAL A 52 -3.72 11.81 0.84
N CYS A 53 -4.14 10.61 1.24
CA CYS A 53 -4.29 10.23 2.65
C CYS A 53 -3.54 8.94 2.95
N ALA A 54 -2.80 8.91 4.07
CA ALA A 54 -2.07 7.73 4.54
C ALA A 54 -2.48 7.40 5.98
N PRO A 55 -3.16 6.26 6.23
CA PRO A 55 -3.54 5.84 7.58
C PRO A 55 -2.38 5.16 8.33
N GLU A 56 -2.36 5.29 9.68
CA GLU A 56 -1.45 4.52 10.53
C GLU A 56 -1.89 3.05 10.59
N LEU A 57 -0.97 2.11 10.41
CA LEU A 57 -1.26 0.68 10.51
C LEU A 57 -1.33 0.16 11.96
N TYR A 58 -0.60 0.81 12.87
CA TYR A 58 -0.47 0.41 14.28
C TYR A 58 -0.94 1.52 15.25
N PRO A 59 -2.22 1.98 15.17
CA PRO A 59 -2.70 3.08 16.00
C PRO A 59 -2.51 2.78 17.49
N GLY A 60 -1.94 3.75 18.23
CA GLY A 60 -1.58 3.61 19.64
C GLY A 60 -0.32 2.77 19.91
N ARG A 61 0.35 2.29 18.87
CA ARG A 61 1.57 1.46 18.96
C ARG A 61 2.72 2.03 18.10
N GLU A 62 2.67 3.31 17.77
CA GLU A 62 3.63 4.00 16.89
C GLU A 62 5.06 3.99 17.48
N HIS A 63 5.18 3.84 18.79
CA HIS A 63 6.44 3.76 19.53
C HIS A 63 7.16 2.42 19.42
N LEU A 64 6.49 1.36 18.91
CA LEU A 64 7.09 0.03 18.80
C LEU A 64 8.23 0.02 17.78
N ALA A 65 9.33 -0.67 18.14
CA ALA A 65 10.40 -0.97 17.22
C ALA A 65 9.94 -1.93 16.10
N VAL A 66 10.69 -1.97 14.98
CA VAL A 66 10.33 -2.80 13.80
C VAL A 66 10.10 -4.27 14.18
N ALA A 67 10.98 -4.85 15.00
CA ALA A 67 10.84 -6.24 15.42
C ALA A 67 9.56 -6.49 16.23
N GLU A 68 9.16 -5.53 17.07
CA GLU A 68 7.92 -5.61 17.86
C GLU A 68 6.68 -5.45 16.96
N ARG A 69 6.73 -4.59 15.94
CA ARG A 69 5.65 -4.43 14.95
C ARG A 69 5.48 -5.71 14.11
N LEU A 70 6.58 -6.32 13.68
CA LEU A 70 6.56 -7.61 12.98
C LEU A 70 5.94 -8.72 13.86
N ALA A 71 6.29 -8.76 15.15
CA ALA A 71 5.68 -9.70 16.09
C ALA A 71 4.19 -9.40 16.33
N ALA A 72 3.79 -8.13 16.33
CA ALA A 72 2.41 -7.69 16.50
C ALA A 72 1.54 -7.91 15.25
N ALA A 73 2.14 -8.21 14.08
CA ALA A 73 1.41 -8.39 12.84
C ALA A 73 0.34 -9.48 12.93
N ALA A 74 0.59 -10.57 13.68
CA ALA A 74 -0.41 -11.62 13.95
C ALA A 74 -1.65 -11.13 14.73
N SER A 75 -1.56 -9.99 15.43
CA SER A 75 -2.69 -9.39 16.15
C SER A 75 -3.47 -8.37 15.33
N MET A 76 -3.09 -8.13 14.08
CA MET A 76 -3.83 -7.22 13.20
C MET A 76 -5.16 -7.86 12.77
N ASP A 77 -6.19 -7.03 12.68
CA ASP A 77 -7.52 -7.40 12.22
C ASP A 77 -7.78 -6.72 10.87
N ASP A 78 -7.98 -7.52 9.83
CA ASP A 78 -8.27 -7.04 8.49
C ASP A 78 -9.51 -6.15 8.45
N ALA A 79 -10.55 -6.48 9.23
CA ALA A 79 -11.78 -5.69 9.25
C ALA A 79 -11.49 -4.25 9.70
N ARG A 80 -10.67 -4.07 10.75
CA ARG A 80 -10.24 -2.74 11.21
C ARG A 80 -9.38 -2.04 10.17
N VAL A 81 -8.33 -2.71 9.68
CA VAL A 81 -7.37 -2.08 8.77
C VAL A 81 -8.04 -1.67 7.45
N LEU A 82 -8.90 -2.53 6.90
CA LEU A 82 -9.63 -2.22 5.67
C LEU A 82 -10.65 -1.11 5.88
N ALA A 83 -11.32 -1.05 7.05
CA ALA A 83 -12.20 0.07 7.38
C ALA A 83 -11.43 1.40 7.48
N ASP A 84 -10.24 1.41 8.08
CA ASP A 84 -9.38 2.60 8.15
C ASP A 84 -8.89 3.02 6.76
N ILE A 85 -8.54 2.07 5.88
CA ILE A 85 -8.16 2.33 4.48
C ILE A 85 -9.32 2.96 3.70
N VAL A 86 -10.54 2.46 3.87
CA VAL A 86 -11.74 3.05 3.25
C VAL A 86 -12.02 4.45 3.81
N ALA A 87 -11.92 4.63 5.11
CA ALA A 87 -12.09 5.93 5.75
C ALA A 87 -11.02 6.95 5.30
N ALA A 88 -9.78 6.49 5.05
CA ALA A 88 -8.74 7.33 4.46
C ALA A 88 -9.08 7.73 3.01
N ALA A 89 -9.71 6.85 2.24
CA ALA A 89 -10.22 7.20 0.91
C ALA A 89 -11.33 8.26 1.00
N ASP A 90 -12.26 8.12 1.93
CA ASP A 90 -13.35 9.07 2.14
C ASP A 90 -12.84 10.43 2.63
N ALA A 91 -11.77 10.44 3.43
CA ALA A 91 -11.11 11.67 3.90
C ALA A 91 -10.49 12.49 2.76
N THR A 92 -10.22 11.91 1.58
CA THR A 92 -9.78 12.64 0.39
C THR A 92 -10.89 13.53 -0.20
N GLY A 93 -12.16 13.26 0.09
CA GLY A 93 -13.32 13.97 -0.47
C GLY A 93 -13.56 13.68 -1.94
N CYS A 94 -12.90 12.67 -2.53
CA CYS A 94 -12.98 12.33 -3.95
C CYS A 94 -13.80 11.06 -4.18
N ASP A 95 -14.61 11.03 -5.24
CA ASP A 95 -15.32 9.83 -5.69
C ASP A 95 -14.35 8.81 -6.32
N ARG A 96 -13.45 9.30 -7.19
CA ARG A 96 -12.42 8.49 -7.83
C ARG A 96 -11.18 8.44 -6.93
N VAL A 97 -10.86 7.27 -6.38
CA VAL A 97 -9.72 7.08 -5.48
C VAL A 97 -8.89 5.88 -5.92
N GLY A 98 -7.58 6.09 -6.06
CA GLY A 98 -6.59 5.03 -6.20
C GLY A 98 -6.03 4.60 -4.86
N ILE A 99 -5.32 3.46 -4.83
CA ILE A 99 -4.60 3.00 -3.65
C ILE A 99 -3.22 2.49 -4.05
N LEU A 100 -2.21 2.83 -3.27
CA LEU A 100 -0.90 2.18 -3.33
C LEU A 100 -0.40 1.87 -1.92
N GLY A 101 0.53 0.92 -1.81
CA GLY A 101 1.11 0.61 -0.52
C GLY A 101 2.40 -0.19 -0.65
N PHE A 102 3.19 -0.21 0.41
CA PHE A 102 4.54 -0.76 0.43
C PHE A 102 4.65 -1.89 1.45
N CYS A 103 5.30 -3.02 1.10
CA CYS A 103 5.54 -4.11 2.03
C CYS A 103 4.22 -4.64 2.63
N MET A 104 4.04 -4.56 3.94
CA MET A 104 2.77 -4.85 4.60
C MET A 104 1.62 -4.02 4.05
N GLY A 105 1.85 -2.73 3.78
CA GLY A 105 0.86 -1.87 3.12
C GLY A 105 0.54 -2.33 1.70
N GLY A 106 1.49 -2.92 0.98
CA GLY A 106 1.26 -3.56 -0.31
C GLY A 106 0.37 -4.81 -0.20
N MET A 107 0.53 -5.62 0.85
CA MET A 107 -0.38 -6.72 1.18
C MET A 107 -1.81 -6.20 1.42
N TYR A 108 -1.95 -5.13 2.21
CA TYR A 108 -3.26 -4.53 2.46
C TYR A 108 -3.83 -3.83 1.22
N THR A 109 -2.99 -3.34 0.31
CA THR A 109 -3.44 -2.82 -1.01
C THR A 109 -4.12 -3.93 -1.82
N LEU A 110 -3.56 -5.15 -1.86
CA LEU A 110 -4.22 -6.30 -2.50
C LEU A 110 -5.55 -6.64 -1.82
N LYS A 111 -5.57 -6.71 -0.48
CA LYS A 111 -6.79 -7.00 0.29
C LYS A 111 -7.87 -5.94 0.09
N ALA A 112 -7.50 -4.66 -0.02
CA ALA A 112 -8.42 -3.53 -0.16
C ALA A 112 -9.20 -3.53 -1.48
N VAL A 113 -8.75 -4.25 -2.50
CA VAL A 113 -9.52 -4.42 -3.76
C VAL A 113 -10.89 -5.04 -3.50
N SER A 114 -11.03 -5.92 -2.49
CA SER A 114 -12.30 -6.51 -2.08
C SER A 114 -13.34 -5.51 -1.56
N THR A 115 -12.91 -4.30 -1.21
CA THR A 115 -13.83 -3.26 -0.72
C THR A 115 -14.57 -2.53 -1.82
N HIS A 116 -14.18 -2.72 -3.08
CA HIS A 116 -14.71 -2.04 -4.27
C HIS A 116 -14.65 -0.51 -4.21
N ARG A 117 -13.83 0.07 -3.29
CA ARG A 117 -13.70 1.52 -3.11
C ARG A 117 -12.71 2.14 -4.08
N PHE A 118 -11.77 1.34 -4.60
CA PHE A 118 -10.62 1.82 -5.37
C PHE A 118 -10.75 1.47 -6.85
N HIS A 119 -10.54 2.47 -7.72
CA HIS A 119 -10.58 2.24 -9.18
C HIS A 119 -9.28 1.60 -9.70
N ARG A 120 -8.13 1.80 -9.01
CA ARG A 120 -6.80 1.24 -9.31
C ARG A 120 -6.04 0.95 -8.04
N ALA A 121 -5.25 -0.12 -8.04
CA ALA A 121 -4.45 -0.54 -6.90
C ALA A 121 -3.01 -0.89 -7.32
N CYS A 122 -2.03 -0.34 -6.61
CA CYS A 122 -0.61 -0.51 -6.91
C CYS A 122 0.16 -1.01 -5.68
N PRO A 123 0.20 -2.32 -5.42
CA PRO A 123 1.04 -2.88 -4.37
C PRO A 123 2.52 -2.90 -4.80
N PHE A 124 3.39 -2.28 -4.00
CA PHE A 124 4.84 -2.40 -4.11
C PHE A 124 5.34 -3.49 -3.17
N TYR A 125 5.92 -4.56 -3.73
CA TYR A 125 6.45 -5.71 -2.99
C TYR A 125 5.59 -6.14 -1.80
N GLY A 126 4.26 -6.11 -2.00
CA GLY A 126 3.30 -6.59 -1.02
C GLY A 126 3.30 -8.11 -0.95
N MET A 127 3.26 -8.67 0.28
CA MET A 127 3.13 -10.10 0.44
C MET A 127 1.83 -10.59 -0.20
N ILE A 128 1.96 -11.55 -1.10
CA ILE A 128 0.85 -12.11 -1.88
C ILE A 128 0.09 -13.17 -1.08
N ARG A 129 0.77 -13.75 -0.08
CA ARG A 129 0.17 -14.59 0.95
C ARG A 129 0.53 -14.04 2.32
N VAL A 130 -0.33 -14.29 3.30
CA VAL A 130 -0.03 -13.92 4.69
C VAL A 130 1.18 -14.76 5.16
N PRO A 131 2.30 -14.13 5.58
CA PRO A 131 3.42 -14.83 6.15
C PRO A 131 2.98 -15.73 7.32
N GLU A 132 3.54 -16.94 7.44
CA GLU A 132 3.11 -17.91 8.44
C GLU A 132 3.10 -17.34 9.87
N ALA A 133 4.12 -16.56 10.23
CA ALA A 133 4.24 -15.92 11.54
C ALA A 133 3.17 -14.83 11.81
N TRP A 134 2.45 -14.38 10.77
CA TRP A 134 1.40 -13.34 10.91
C TRP A 134 -0.02 -13.91 10.83
N ARG A 135 -0.16 -15.20 10.51
CA ARG A 135 -1.47 -15.83 10.38
C ARG A 135 -2.26 -15.79 11.67
N SER A 136 -3.51 -15.36 11.56
CA SER A 136 -4.45 -15.35 12.67
C SER A 136 -5.89 -15.40 12.13
N PRO A 137 -6.89 -15.70 12.96
CA PRO A 137 -8.29 -15.69 12.54
C PRO A 137 -8.80 -14.34 12.01
N GLY A 138 -8.15 -13.24 12.40
CA GLY A 138 -8.47 -11.89 11.93
C GLY A 138 -7.86 -11.52 10.58
N GLN A 139 -7.06 -12.41 9.97
CA GLN A 139 -6.38 -12.16 8.70
C GLN A 139 -6.79 -13.15 7.61
N GLY A 140 -7.39 -12.63 6.53
CA GLY A 140 -7.66 -13.38 5.30
C GLY A 140 -6.47 -13.39 4.34
N GLU A 141 -6.41 -14.37 3.46
CA GLU A 141 -5.37 -14.43 2.42
C GLU A 141 -5.57 -13.32 1.38
N PRO A 142 -4.49 -12.59 1.01
CA PRO A 142 -4.59 -11.49 0.04
C PRO A 142 -5.17 -11.91 -1.30
N LEU A 143 -4.80 -13.08 -1.84
CA LEU A 143 -5.33 -13.57 -3.11
C LEU A 143 -6.84 -13.85 -3.04
N GLU A 144 -7.32 -14.46 -1.95
CA GLU A 144 -8.74 -14.75 -1.78
C GLU A 144 -9.58 -13.47 -1.67
N LEU A 145 -9.05 -12.43 -1.02
CA LEU A 145 -9.71 -11.14 -0.95
C LEU A 145 -9.65 -10.41 -2.29
N LEU A 146 -8.51 -10.45 -2.98
CA LEU A 146 -8.36 -9.87 -4.31
C LEU A 146 -9.39 -10.43 -5.31
N GLU A 147 -9.60 -11.75 -5.32
CA GLU A 147 -10.56 -12.42 -6.20
C GLU A 147 -12.02 -12.06 -5.92
N ARG A 148 -12.32 -11.47 -4.75
CA ARG A 148 -13.66 -10.92 -4.43
C ARG A 148 -13.91 -9.55 -5.04
N GLY A 149 -12.85 -8.88 -5.52
CA GLY A 149 -12.92 -7.60 -6.22
C GLY A 149 -12.58 -7.71 -7.69
N ASP A 150 -11.85 -6.74 -8.23
CA ASP A 150 -11.38 -6.70 -9.61
C ASP A 150 -9.85 -6.83 -9.69
N PRO A 151 -9.29 -8.03 -9.89
CA PRO A 151 -7.84 -8.19 -10.07
C PRO A 151 -7.28 -7.41 -11.27
N GLY A 152 -8.08 -7.15 -12.31
CA GLY A 152 -7.69 -6.34 -13.46
C GLY A 152 -7.39 -4.88 -13.11
N SER A 153 -7.82 -4.39 -11.94
CA SER A 153 -7.48 -3.06 -11.44
C SER A 153 -6.08 -2.97 -10.81
N VAL A 154 -5.34 -4.09 -10.69
CA VAL A 154 -4.06 -4.16 -9.96
C VAL A 154 -2.86 -4.08 -10.90
N LEU A 155 -1.90 -3.20 -10.58
CA LEU A 155 -0.54 -3.19 -11.10
C LEU A 155 0.44 -3.46 -9.95
N ALA A 156 0.98 -4.66 -9.85
CA ALA A 156 1.91 -5.06 -8.80
C ALA A 156 3.37 -4.84 -9.22
N ILE A 157 4.16 -4.22 -8.35
CA ILE A 157 5.59 -3.95 -8.51
C ILE A 157 6.38 -4.91 -7.64
N ILE A 158 7.14 -5.83 -8.26
CA ILE A 158 7.79 -6.95 -7.57
C ILE A 158 9.28 -7.03 -7.93
N GLY A 159 10.13 -7.23 -6.93
CA GLY A 159 11.55 -7.56 -7.12
C GLY A 159 11.76 -9.08 -7.20
N THR A 160 12.58 -9.57 -8.16
CA THR A 160 12.78 -11.02 -8.34
C THR A 160 13.69 -11.66 -7.28
N ALA A 161 14.46 -10.85 -6.52
CA ALA A 161 15.26 -11.32 -5.39
C ALA A 161 14.55 -11.19 -4.02
N ASP A 162 13.30 -10.71 -4.01
CA ASP A 162 12.52 -10.52 -2.79
C ASP A 162 12.00 -11.85 -2.24
N HIS A 163 12.51 -12.27 -1.08
CA HIS A 163 12.10 -13.51 -0.42
C HIS A 163 10.67 -13.47 0.16
N TRP A 164 10.06 -12.28 0.33
CA TRP A 164 8.67 -12.13 0.78
C TRP A 164 7.66 -12.35 -0.33
N THR A 165 8.12 -12.34 -1.59
CA THR A 165 7.28 -12.54 -2.78
C THR A 165 7.87 -13.66 -3.65
N PRO A 166 7.88 -14.92 -3.20
CA PRO A 166 8.47 -16.02 -3.94
C PRO A 166 7.82 -16.20 -5.31
N PRO A 167 8.56 -16.69 -6.33
CA PRO A 167 8.08 -16.78 -7.72
C PRO A 167 6.72 -17.46 -7.87
N ALA A 168 6.46 -18.53 -7.12
CA ALA A 168 5.19 -19.25 -7.16
C ALA A 168 3.99 -18.37 -6.72
N ASP A 169 4.17 -17.49 -5.74
CA ASP A 169 3.13 -16.56 -5.30
C ASP A 169 2.93 -15.44 -6.33
N VAL A 170 4.03 -14.96 -6.93
CA VAL A 170 3.97 -13.96 -8.00
C VAL A 170 3.25 -14.50 -9.24
N ASP A 171 3.47 -15.76 -9.59
CA ASP A 171 2.77 -16.41 -10.70
C ASP A 171 1.28 -16.63 -10.35
N ALA A 172 0.96 -16.98 -9.09
CA ALA A 172 -0.42 -17.07 -8.63
C ALA A 172 -1.15 -15.71 -8.70
N LEU A 173 -0.48 -14.61 -8.32
CA LEU A 173 -1.02 -13.25 -8.46
C LEU A 173 -1.29 -12.92 -9.93
N ALA A 174 -0.34 -13.19 -10.83
CA ALA A 174 -0.51 -12.94 -12.27
C ALA A 174 -1.67 -13.77 -12.85
N ALA A 175 -1.86 -14.99 -12.38
CA ALA A 175 -2.95 -15.88 -12.81
C ALA A 175 -4.36 -15.36 -12.46
N THR A 176 -4.49 -14.45 -11.49
CA THR A 176 -5.78 -13.79 -11.17
C THR A 176 -6.23 -12.78 -12.23
N GLY A 177 -5.33 -12.36 -13.12
CA GLY A 177 -5.56 -11.28 -14.09
C GLY A 177 -4.92 -9.94 -13.68
N ALA A 178 -4.24 -9.88 -12.52
CA ALA A 178 -3.45 -8.72 -12.12
C ALA A 178 -2.24 -8.51 -13.06
N THR A 179 -1.92 -7.27 -13.37
CA THR A 179 -0.69 -6.92 -14.08
C THR A 179 0.47 -6.95 -13.09
N VAL A 180 1.54 -7.67 -13.44
CA VAL A 180 2.74 -7.80 -12.58
C VAL A 180 3.98 -7.33 -13.33
N VAL A 181 4.65 -6.30 -12.80
CA VAL A 181 5.95 -5.83 -13.28
C VAL A 181 7.05 -6.39 -12.38
N ARG A 182 7.98 -7.13 -12.98
CA ARG A 182 9.10 -7.77 -12.28
C ARG A 182 10.39 -7.01 -12.54
N TYR A 183 11.11 -6.65 -11.47
CA TYR A 183 12.43 -6.00 -11.53
C TYR A 183 13.51 -7.01 -11.18
N GLU A 184 14.31 -7.36 -12.18
CA GLU A 184 15.31 -8.42 -12.07
C GLU A 184 16.39 -8.09 -11.05
N GLY A 185 16.61 -9.01 -10.10
CA GLY A 185 17.59 -8.88 -9.03
C GLY A 185 17.26 -7.80 -7.97
N ALA A 186 16.10 -7.15 -8.04
CA ALA A 186 15.66 -6.21 -7.01
C ALA A 186 15.19 -6.97 -5.77
N ASP A 187 15.62 -6.51 -4.59
CA ASP A 187 15.24 -7.07 -3.29
C ASP A 187 14.08 -6.26 -2.67
N HIS A 188 13.57 -6.73 -1.54
CA HIS A 188 12.47 -6.10 -0.82
C HIS A 188 12.75 -4.63 -0.46
N GLY A 189 11.81 -3.74 -0.76
CA GLY A 189 11.92 -2.34 -0.39
C GLY A 189 12.81 -1.49 -1.29
N PHE A 190 12.99 -1.89 -2.55
CA PHE A 190 13.90 -1.21 -3.50
C PHE A 190 13.41 0.16 -4.01
N VAL A 191 12.17 0.58 -3.70
CA VAL A 191 11.56 1.79 -4.31
C VAL A 191 11.44 2.99 -3.36
N HIS A 192 10.80 2.83 -2.18
CA HIS A 192 10.23 3.96 -1.44
C HIS A 192 11.17 4.67 -0.47
N ASP A 193 12.29 4.06 -0.11
CA ASP A 193 13.23 4.61 0.86
C ASP A 193 14.66 4.64 0.30
N PRO A 194 15.13 5.83 -0.19
CA PRO A 194 16.47 5.96 -0.75
C PRO A 194 17.61 5.70 0.24
N SER A 195 17.34 5.70 1.54
CA SER A 195 18.35 5.42 2.57
C SER A 195 18.64 3.93 2.75
N ARG A 196 17.79 3.05 2.20
CA ARG A 196 17.95 1.60 2.34
C ARG A 196 18.99 1.04 1.38
N PRO A 197 19.81 0.07 1.81
CA PRO A 197 20.76 -0.61 0.91
C PRO A 197 20.10 -1.31 -0.29
N ALA A 198 18.83 -1.72 -0.14
CA ALA A 198 18.07 -2.35 -1.21
C ALA A 198 17.58 -1.35 -2.29
N HIS A 199 17.68 -0.04 -2.05
CA HIS A 199 17.17 0.97 -2.99
C HIS A 199 17.90 0.92 -4.34
N ARG A 200 17.11 0.94 -5.43
CA ARG A 200 17.60 0.93 -6.81
C ARG A 200 16.98 2.10 -7.57
N ALA A 201 17.75 3.19 -7.69
CA ALA A 201 17.24 4.48 -8.17
C ALA A 201 16.56 4.42 -9.54
N ASP A 202 17.16 3.73 -10.51
CA ASP A 202 16.62 3.62 -11.87
C ASP A 202 15.35 2.78 -11.91
N ASP A 203 15.32 1.65 -11.20
CA ASP A 203 14.15 0.79 -11.09
C ASP A 203 13.02 1.48 -10.31
N ALA A 204 13.38 2.25 -9.28
CA ALA A 204 12.41 3.04 -8.53
C ALA A 204 11.77 4.12 -9.42
N ALA A 205 12.55 4.81 -10.25
CA ALA A 205 12.04 5.81 -11.17
C ALA A 205 11.08 5.21 -12.21
N ASP A 206 11.44 4.07 -12.82
CA ASP A 206 10.57 3.35 -13.75
C ASP A 206 9.30 2.84 -13.07
N ALA A 207 9.41 2.25 -11.88
CA ALA A 207 8.27 1.77 -11.12
C ALA A 207 7.27 2.90 -10.78
N TRP A 208 7.77 4.05 -10.35
CA TRP A 208 6.94 5.23 -10.10
C TRP A 208 6.25 5.73 -11.37
N SER A 209 6.96 5.83 -12.50
CA SER A 209 6.34 6.23 -13.77
C SER A 209 5.17 5.33 -14.13
N ARG A 210 5.36 4.01 -14.12
CA ARG A 210 4.30 3.03 -14.42
C ARG A 210 3.11 3.13 -13.47
N VAL A 211 3.37 3.29 -12.19
CA VAL A 211 2.32 3.38 -11.16
C VAL A 211 1.51 4.66 -11.29
N LEU A 212 2.16 5.80 -11.56
CA LEU A 212 1.46 7.06 -11.76
C LEU A 212 0.58 7.02 -13.02
N ASP A 213 1.12 6.47 -14.13
CA ASP A 213 0.34 6.28 -15.38
C ASP A 213 -0.87 5.36 -15.15
N TRP A 214 -0.68 4.26 -14.40
CA TRP A 214 -1.75 3.31 -14.09
C TRP A 214 -2.86 3.91 -13.23
N LEU A 215 -2.49 4.69 -12.22
CA LEU A 215 -3.45 5.35 -11.32
C LEU A 215 -4.28 6.43 -12.05
N GLN A 216 -3.72 7.04 -13.09
CA GLN A 216 -4.41 8.07 -13.88
C GLN A 216 -5.37 7.47 -14.93
N ALA A 217 -5.12 6.25 -15.41
CA ALA A 217 -5.93 5.54 -16.38
C ALA A 217 -7.28 5.11 -15.77
#